data_5c73dd8cd530759d896da9b9387ad3ee
#
_entry.id   5c73dd8cd530759d896da9b9387ad3ee
#
_cell.length_a   1.000
_cell.length_b   1.000
_cell.length_c   1.000
_cell.angle_alpha   90.00
_cell.angle_beta   90.00
_cell.angle_gamma   90.00
#
_symmetry.space_group_name_H-M   'P 1'
#
loop_
_entity.id
_entity.type
_entity.pdbx_description
1 polymer ?
#
loop_
_entity_poly.entity_id
_entity_poly.type
_entity_poly.pdbx_seq_one_letter_code
_entity_poly.pdbx_strand_id
1 'polypeptide(L)'
;SPSLVPPMTWQDSIPPTTPSEPSFQAQSDGSIRLKWSASKDNHDLPVSYHLYGSNVYPVDINEAGNILQTYIRDNETTIKDMKGKRYFAITATDRYGNESQALAINKPSATDIPILNQGNKLMLPPLNNTQEVLICNSMGKMISNVKYHREISLELLPKGFYWVYALKTNGERKLIGSIMK
;
A
#
# COMPACT_ATOMS: atom_id res chain seq x y z
N SER A 1 -14.66 -16.07 7.49
CA SER A 1 -13.88 -14.85 7.42
C SER A 1 -13.68 -14.31 8.85
N PRO A 2 -12.52 -13.75 9.18
CA PRO A 2 -12.33 -13.14 10.49
C PRO A 2 -13.26 -11.93 10.64
N SER A 3 -13.82 -11.74 11.83
CA SER A 3 -14.67 -10.61 12.17
C SER A 3 -14.19 -9.95 13.45
N LEU A 4 -14.41 -8.67 13.58
CA LEU A 4 -14.08 -7.89 14.77
C LEU A 4 -15.29 -7.77 15.68
N VAL A 5 -15.05 -7.70 16.98
CA VAL A 5 -16.11 -7.43 17.98
C VAL A 5 -16.42 -5.93 17.96
N PRO A 6 -17.69 -5.52 17.98
CA PRO A 6 -18.06 -4.12 18.09
C PRO A 6 -17.50 -3.48 19.38
N PRO A 7 -17.08 -2.20 19.35
CA PRO A 7 -16.54 -1.54 20.53
C PRO A 7 -17.59 -1.33 21.63
N MET A 8 -17.19 -1.53 22.88
CA MET A 8 -18.01 -1.31 24.08
C MET A 8 -17.69 0.10 24.66
N THR A 9 -18.03 1.14 23.92
CA THR A 9 -17.67 2.53 24.21
C THR A 9 -18.25 3.07 25.53
N TRP A 10 -19.26 2.38 26.11
CA TRP A 10 -19.80 2.73 27.44
C TRP A 10 -18.91 2.27 28.61
N GLN A 11 -17.96 1.37 28.39
CA GLN A 11 -16.98 0.91 29.37
C GLN A 11 -15.65 1.67 29.23
N ASP A 12 -15.20 1.80 28.00
CA ASP A 12 -14.05 2.60 27.61
C ASP A 12 -14.23 3.09 26.17
N SER A 13 -13.81 4.33 25.91
CA SER A 13 -13.89 4.93 24.57
C SER A 13 -12.53 5.42 24.05
N ILE A 14 -11.45 5.12 24.78
CA ILE A 14 -10.10 5.56 24.44
C ILE A 14 -9.35 4.41 23.80
N PRO A 15 -9.03 4.49 22.49
CA PRO A 15 -8.25 3.45 21.85
C PRO A 15 -6.80 3.41 22.33
N PRO A 16 -6.11 2.27 22.22
CA PRO A 16 -4.67 2.19 22.46
C PRO A 16 -3.88 3.13 21.55
N THR A 17 -2.65 3.41 21.94
CA THR A 17 -1.73 4.14 21.04
C THR A 17 -1.51 3.39 19.75
N THR A 18 -1.36 4.11 18.64
CA THR A 18 -1.01 3.50 17.35
C THR A 18 0.33 2.76 17.48
N PRO A 19 0.46 1.54 16.93
CA PRO A 19 1.75 0.86 16.81
C PRO A 19 2.77 1.75 16.10
N SER A 20 4.06 1.53 16.33
CA SER A 20 5.13 2.36 15.74
C SER A 20 6.29 1.49 15.24
N GLU A 21 7.26 2.11 14.58
CA GLU A 21 8.51 1.49 14.12
C GLU A 21 8.31 0.19 13.35
N PRO A 22 7.55 0.22 12.22
CA PRO A 22 7.27 -0.98 11.47
C PRO A 22 8.52 -1.51 10.79
N SER A 23 8.71 -2.82 10.83
CA SER A 23 9.74 -3.51 10.08
C SER A 23 9.10 -4.59 9.20
N PHE A 24 9.61 -4.71 7.97
CA PHE A 24 9.12 -5.62 6.94
C PHE A 24 10.30 -6.40 6.39
N GLN A 25 10.29 -7.72 6.57
CA GLN A 25 11.42 -8.57 6.23
C GLN A 25 10.96 -9.80 5.42
N ALA A 26 11.36 -9.88 4.16
CA ALA A 26 11.15 -11.08 3.35
C ALA A 26 12.01 -12.23 3.87
N GLN A 27 11.42 -13.44 3.94
CA GLN A 27 12.09 -14.67 4.37
C GLN A 27 12.43 -15.53 3.14
N SER A 28 13.38 -16.45 3.31
CA SER A 28 13.83 -17.34 2.23
C SER A 28 12.75 -18.32 1.75
N ASP A 29 11.74 -18.59 2.58
CA ASP A 29 10.60 -19.44 2.25
C ASP A 29 9.45 -18.70 1.52
N GLY A 30 9.67 -17.43 1.18
CA GLY A 30 8.67 -16.56 0.55
C GLY A 30 7.66 -15.94 1.52
N SER A 31 7.75 -16.24 2.81
CA SER A 31 6.94 -15.57 3.83
C SER A 31 7.50 -14.18 4.15
N ILE A 32 6.70 -13.36 4.83
CA ILE A 32 7.08 -12.03 5.26
C ILE A 32 6.92 -11.94 6.77
N ARG A 33 7.98 -11.56 7.46
CA ARG A 33 7.97 -11.26 8.87
C ARG A 33 7.73 -9.76 9.06
N LEU A 34 6.70 -9.44 9.83
CA LEU A 34 6.37 -8.07 10.25
C LEU A 34 6.65 -7.93 11.74
N LYS A 35 7.23 -6.78 12.12
CA LYS A 35 7.42 -6.38 13.52
C LYS A 35 7.05 -4.93 13.71
N TRP A 36 6.66 -4.57 14.91
CA TRP A 36 6.34 -3.20 15.31
C TRP A 36 6.64 -3.00 16.79
N SER A 37 6.71 -1.73 17.22
CA SER A 37 6.81 -1.41 18.64
C SER A 37 5.43 -1.48 19.29
N ALA A 38 5.40 -1.93 20.56
CA ALA A 38 4.18 -2.16 21.31
C ALA A 38 3.34 -0.90 21.48
N SER A 39 2.02 -1.07 21.36
CA SER A 39 1.04 -0.08 21.75
C SER A 39 0.78 -0.11 23.27
N LYS A 40 0.31 1.00 23.81
CA LYS A 40 -0.08 1.13 25.21
C LYS A 40 -1.58 1.43 25.30
N ASP A 41 -2.23 0.76 26.21
CA ASP A 41 -3.60 1.03 26.60
C ASP A 41 -3.64 2.06 27.76
N ASN A 42 -4.71 2.84 27.84
CA ASN A 42 -4.90 3.85 28.91
C ASN A 42 -5.07 3.24 30.32
N HIS A 43 -5.47 1.97 30.40
CA HIS A 43 -5.61 1.22 31.65
C HIS A 43 -4.47 0.21 31.88
N ASP A 44 -3.37 0.31 31.12
CA ASP A 44 -2.25 -0.63 31.16
C ASP A 44 -2.67 -2.10 30.93
N LEU A 45 -3.75 -2.32 30.19
CA LEU A 45 -4.25 -3.64 29.86
C LEU A 45 -3.57 -4.18 28.58
N PRO A 46 -3.50 -5.52 28.45
CA PRO A 46 -2.97 -6.11 27.24
C PRO A 46 -3.75 -5.70 25.99
N VAL A 47 -3.05 -5.33 24.94
CA VAL A 47 -3.61 -5.04 23.63
C VAL A 47 -3.44 -6.23 22.68
N SER A 48 -4.29 -6.32 21.68
CA SER A 48 -4.13 -7.22 20.54
C SER A 48 -3.98 -6.40 19.26
N TYR A 49 -3.46 -7.02 18.20
CA TYR A 49 -3.26 -6.34 16.94
C TYR A 49 -4.06 -6.99 15.83
N HIS A 50 -4.46 -6.17 14.85
CA HIS A 50 -5.12 -6.61 13.63
C HIS A 50 -4.29 -6.23 12.43
N LEU A 51 -4.07 -7.18 11.53
CA LEU A 51 -3.34 -6.99 10.30
C LEU A 51 -4.31 -6.90 9.12
N TYR A 52 -4.15 -5.86 8.33
CA TYR A 52 -4.91 -5.58 7.13
C TYR A 52 -4.02 -5.60 5.90
N GLY A 53 -4.59 -5.97 4.75
CA GLY A 53 -3.91 -5.92 3.47
C GLY A 53 -4.84 -5.48 2.35
N SER A 54 -4.32 -4.65 1.45
CA SER A 54 -5.07 -4.14 0.30
C SER A 54 -4.16 -3.96 -0.93
N ASN A 55 -4.77 -3.85 -2.10
CA ASN A 55 -4.09 -3.42 -3.32
C ASN A 55 -4.21 -1.91 -3.55
N VAL A 56 -4.96 -1.22 -2.68
CA VAL A 56 -5.14 0.23 -2.69
C VAL A 56 -4.48 0.82 -1.44
N TYR A 57 -3.82 1.96 -1.59
CA TYR A 57 -3.22 2.71 -0.51
C TYR A 57 -3.94 4.07 -0.32
N PRO A 58 -4.21 4.50 0.91
CA PRO A 58 -4.00 3.79 2.17
C PRO A 58 -4.91 2.56 2.31
N VAL A 59 -4.51 1.62 3.16
CA VAL A 59 -5.33 0.43 3.44
C VAL A 59 -6.54 0.87 4.25
N ASP A 60 -7.74 0.59 3.74
CA ASP A 60 -8.99 0.86 4.46
C ASP A 60 -9.22 -0.25 5.49
N ILE A 61 -9.15 0.12 6.78
CA ILE A 61 -9.36 -0.81 7.91
C ILE A 61 -10.84 -1.10 8.17
N ASN A 62 -11.76 -0.31 7.63
CA ASN A 62 -13.21 -0.55 7.75
C ASN A 62 -13.73 -1.57 6.72
N GLU A 63 -12.93 -1.90 5.72
CA GLU A 63 -13.28 -2.89 4.71
C GLU A 63 -12.93 -4.30 5.20
N ALA A 64 -13.95 -5.11 5.50
CA ALA A 64 -13.79 -6.48 6.05
C ALA A 64 -12.94 -7.39 5.14
N GLY A 65 -12.98 -7.18 3.81
CA GLY A 65 -12.17 -7.92 2.84
C GLY A 65 -10.67 -7.64 2.93
N ASN A 66 -10.27 -6.62 3.68
CA ASN A 66 -8.87 -6.28 3.92
C ASN A 66 -8.30 -6.95 5.18
N ILE A 67 -9.10 -7.57 6.03
CA ILE A 67 -8.64 -8.25 7.24
C ILE A 67 -7.87 -9.51 6.85
N LEU A 68 -6.60 -9.59 7.25
CA LEU A 68 -5.74 -10.76 7.06
C LEU A 68 -5.60 -11.61 8.31
N GLN A 69 -5.33 -10.96 9.45
CA GLN A 69 -5.19 -11.61 10.75
C GLN A 69 -5.80 -10.74 11.84
N THR A 70 -6.35 -11.36 12.87
CA THR A 70 -6.93 -10.70 14.04
C THR A 70 -6.37 -11.27 15.33
N TYR A 71 -6.43 -10.49 16.40
CA TYR A 71 -6.05 -10.90 17.76
C TYR A 71 -4.61 -11.41 17.87
N ILE A 72 -3.68 -10.79 17.14
CA ILE A 72 -2.24 -11.03 17.29
C ILE A 72 -1.82 -10.47 18.65
N ARG A 73 -1.23 -11.28 19.51
CA ARG A 73 -0.82 -10.90 20.87
C ARG A 73 0.62 -10.43 20.97
N ASP A 74 1.45 -10.86 20.04
CA ASP A 74 2.85 -10.49 19.96
C ASP A 74 3.04 -9.24 19.11
N ASN A 75 4.19 -8.59 19.26
CA ASN A 75 4.57 -7.43 18.46
C ASN A 75 5.19 -7.82 17.11
N GLU A 76 4.92 -9.04 16.68
CA GLU A 76 5.34 -9.56 15.39
C GLU A 76 4.38 -10.60 14.85
N THR A 77 4.38 -10.77 13.54
CA THR A 77 3.66 -11.86 12.87
C THR A 77 4.37 -12.24 11.57
N THR A 78 4.07 -13.43 11.08
CA THR A 78 4.57 -13.92 9.79
C THR A 78 3.39 -14.16 8.85
N ILE A 79 3.44 -13.52 7.70
CA ILE A 79 2.47 -13.73 6.61
C ILE A 79 3.07 -14.76 5.66
N LYS A 80 2.44 -15.94 5.59
CA LYS A 80 2.81 -17.00 4.64
C LYS A 80 2.17 -16.81 3.28
N ASP A 81 0.96 -16.25 3.26
CA ASP A 81 0.21 -15.96 2.05
C ASP A 81 -0.32 -14.52 2.09
N MET A 82 0.24 -13.68 1.25
CA MET A 82 -0.18 -12.29 1.10
C MET A 82 -1.55 -12.14 0.41
N LYS A 83 -2.16 -13.24 -0.07
CA LYS A 83 -3.43 -13.22 -0.82
C LYS A 83 -3.42 -12.19 -1.97
N GLY A 84 -2.26 -12.01 -2.59
CA GLY A 84 -2.07 -11.02 -3.65
C GLY A 84 -2.15 -9.55 -3.20
N LYS A 85 -2.16 -9.27 -1.90
CA LYS A 85 -2.20 -7.91 -1.36
C LYS A 85 -0.81 -7.26 -1.44
N ARG A 86 -0.79 -5.96 -1.71
CA ARG A 86 0.43 -5.17 -1.92
C ARG A 86 0.79 -4.30 -0.72
N TYR A 87 -0.21 -3.71 -0.06
CA TYR A 87 -0.03 -2.78 1.06
C TYR A 87 -0.58 -3.40 2.33
N PHE A 88 0.12 -3.16 3.43
CA PHE A 88 -0.23 -3.71 4.73
C PHE A 88 -0.33 -2.60 5.76
N ALA A 89 -1.27 -2.75 6.68
CA ALA A 89 -1.43 -1.88 7.81
C ALA A 89 -1.71 -2.69 9.06
N ILE A 90 -1.37 -2.14 10.22
CA ILE A 90 -1.60 -2.77 11.51
C ILE A 90 -2.24 -1.77 12.46
N THR A 91 -3.17 -2.25 13.27
CA THR A 91 -3.83 -1.50 14.34
C THR A 91 -3.63 -2.21 15.67
N ALA A 92 -3.80 -1.50 16.76
CA ALA A 92 -3.89 -2.05 18.10
C ALA A 92 -5.34 -1.95 18.59
N THR A 93 -5.82 -2.96 19.31
CA THR A 93 -7.16 -3.01 19.86
C THR A 93 -7.10 -3.41 21.33
N ASP A 94 -7.83 -2.70 22.18
CA ASP A 94 -8.01 -3.01 23.60
C ASP A 94 -9.03 -4.14 23.82
N ARG A 95 -9.24 -4.47 25.08
CA ARG A 95 -10.24 -5.48 25.47
C ARG A 95 -11.70 -5.04 25.24
N TYR A 96 -11.95 -3.76 25.08
CA TYR A 96 -13.27 -3.18 24.87
C TYR A 96 -13.60 -2.97 23.39
N GLY A 97 -12.66 -3.32 22.50
CA GLY A 97 -12.84 -3.23 21.06
C GLY A 97 -12.51 -1.86 20.46
N ASN A 98 -11.96 -0.91 21.25
CA ASN A 98 -11.49 0.33 20.67
C ASN A 98 -10.23 0.11 19.87
N GLU A 99 -10.25 0.54 18.61
CA GLU A 99 -9.18 0.31 17.66
C GLU A 99 -8.41 1.60 17.39
N SER A 100 -7.08 1.52 17.42
CA SER A 100 -6.18 2.63 17.14
C SER A 100 -6.23 3.03 15.67
N GLN A 101 -5.60 4.16 15.34
CA GLN A 101 -5.30 4.46 13.95
C GLN A 101 -4.36 3.41 13.34
N ALA A 102 -4.44 3.26 12.03
CA ALA A 102 -3.63 2.30 11.30
C ALA A 102 -2.18 2.78 11.13
N LEU A 103 -1.23 1.92 11.47
CA LEU A 103 0.16 2.05 11.07
C LEU A 103 0.35 1.42 9.70
N ALA A 104 0.72 2.19 8.68
CA ALA A 104 1.13 1.64 7.40
C ALA A 104 2.50 0.97 7.52
N ILE A 105 2.56 -0.34 7.25
CA ILE A 105 3.80 -1.14 7.29
C ILE A 105 4.70 -0.80 6.10
N ASN A 106 4.12 -0.82 4.91
CA ASN A 106 4.79 -0.44 3.69
C ASN A 106 3.97 0.65 2.98
N LYS A 107 4.59 1.79 2.80
CA LYS A 107 4.02 2.88 2.01
C LYS A 107 4.42 2.68 0.54
N PRO A 108 3.56 3.08 -0.42
CA PRO A 108 4.01 3.14 -1.79
C PRO A 108 5.24 4.04 -1.86
N SER A 109 6.31 3.53 -2.44
CA SER A 109 7.38 4.39 -2.93
C SER A 109 6.77 5.36 -3.94
N ALA A 110 7.37 6.51 -4.15
CA ALA A 110 6.94 7.42 -5.22
C ALA A 110 6.90 6.73 -6.61
N THR A 111 7.57 5.58 -6.72
CA THR A 111 7.60 4.72 -7.91
C THR A 111 6.57 3.58 -7.88
N ASP A 112 5.91 3.33 -6.74
CA ASP A 112 4.93 2.25 -6.56
C ASP A 112 3.48 2.75 -6.61
N ILE A 113 3.27 4.06 -6.70
CA ILE A 113 1.93 4.62 -6.91
C ILE A 113 1.48 4.15 -8.30
N PRO A 114 0.37 3.40 -8.39
CA PRO A 114 -0.06 2.87 -9.67
C PRO A 114 -0.33 4.00 -10.65
N ILE A 115 0.09 3.80 -11.88
CA ILE A 115 -0.34 4.62 -13.00
C ILE A 115 -1.84 4.40 -13.15
N LEU A 116 -2.62 5.46 -13.00
CA LEU A 116 -4.05 5.40 -13.22
C LEU A 116 -4.35 5.77 -14.67
N ASN A 117 -4.86 4.81 -15.42
CA ASN A 117 -5.44 5.07 -16.74
C ASN A 117 -6.92 5.44 -16.57
N GLN A 118 -7.25 6.69 -16.78
CA GLN A 118 -8.62 7.21 -16.75
C GLN A 118 -9.07 7.57 -18.18
N GLY A 119 -9.45 6.56 -18.95
CA GLY A 119 -9.87 6.75 -20.34
C GLY A 119 -8.71 7.21 -21.23
N ASN A 120 -8.76 8.47 -21.69
CA ASN A 120 -7.69 9.03 -22.53
C ASN A 120 -6.61 9.80 -21.76
N LYS A 121 -6.58 9.67 -20.44
CA LYS A 121 -5.61 10.35 -19.57
C LYS A 121 -4.82 9.37 -18.73
N LEU A 122 -3.52 9.58 -18.69
CA LEU A 122 -2.60 8.86 -17.83
C LEU A 122 -2.24 9.74 -16.64
N MET A 123 -2.61 9.29 -15.44
CA MET A 123 -2.26 9.96 -14.19
C MET A 123 -0.99 9.33 -13.62
N LEU A 124 0.04 10.14 -13.43
CA LEU A 124 1.33 9.70 -12.91
C LEU A 124 1.51 10.10 -11.45
N PRO A 125 2.22 9.27 -10.66
CA PRO A 125 2.63 9.64 -9.32
C PRO A 125 3.64 10.80 -9.36
N PRO A 126 3.93 11.47 -8.22
CA PRO A 126 5.07 12.36 -8.12
C PRO A 126 6.37 11.59 -8.39
N LEU A 127 7.09 11.94 -9.44
CA LEU A 127 8.35 11.31 -9.81
C LEU A 127 9.49 12.32 -9.66
N ASN A 128 10.33 12.10 -8.65
CA ASN A 128 11.48 12.95 -8.40
C ASN A 128 12.55 12.76 -9.50
N ASN A 129 13.21 13.86 -9.89
CA ASN A 129 14.28 13.86 -10.88
C ASN A 129 13.88 13.25 -12.24
N THR A 130 12.59 13.30 -12.61
CA THR A 130 12.09 12.82 -13.89
C THR A 130 11.93 14.00 -14.85
N GLN A 131 12.54 13.90 -16.00
CA GLN A 131 12.51 14.90 -17.04
C GLN A 131 11.41 14.60 -18.07
N GLU A 132 11.32 13.36 -18.47
CA GLU A 132 10.42 12.91 -19.54
C GLU A 132 9.75 11.57 -19.18
N VAL A 133 8.64 11.30 -19.88
CA VAL A 133 7.93 10.03 -19.81
C VAL A 133 7.91 9.41 -21.20
N LEU A 134 8.41 8.18 -21.28
CA LEU A 134 8.48 7.41 -22.51
C LEU A 134 7.36 6.37 -22.49
N ILE A 135 6.58 6.31 -23.57
CA ILE A 135 5.53 5.31 -23.76
C ILE A 135 5.97 4.38 -24.90
N CYS A 136 6.15 3.11 -24.56
CA CYS A 136 6.61 2.08 -25.50
C CYS A 136 5.51 1.04 -25.74
N ASN A 137 5.37 0.51 -26.95
CA ASN A 137 4.46 -0.58 -27.24
C ASN A 137 4.93 -1.91 -26.62
N SER A 138 4.14 -2.97 -26.79
CA SER A 138 4.45 -4.33 -26.30
C SER A 138 5.78 -4.90 -26.81
N MET A 139 6.27 -4.43 -27.95
CA MET A 139 7.56 -4.81 -28.55
C MET A 139 8.74 -3.93 -28.07
N GLY A 140 8.49 -3.01 -27.12
CA GLY A 140 9.52 -2.09 -26.59
C GLY A 140 9.85 -0.90 -27.51
N LYS A 141 9.16 -0.75 -28.66
CA LYS A 141 9.35 0.43 -29.52
C LYS A 141 8.73 1.66 -28.87
N MET A 142 9.49 2.72 -28.74
CA MET A 142 9.02 4.01 -28.25
C MET A 142 7.99 4.59 -29.24
N ILE A 143 6.81 4.89 -28.74
CA ILE A 143 5.69 5.46 -29.48
C ILE A 143 5.51 6.94 -29.18
N SER A 144 5.77 7.32 -27.92
CA SER A 144 5.64 8.70 -27.46
C SER A 144 6.72 9.03 -26.45
N ASN A 145 7.20 10.28 -26.51
CA ASN A 145 8.09 10.87 -25.52
C ASN A 145 7.53 12.26 -25.19
N VAL A 146 7.16 12.45 -23.93
CA VAL A 146 6.56 13.71 -23.46
C VAL A 146 7.28 14.20 -22.20
N LYS A 147 7.36 15.52 -22.06
CA LYS A 147 7.88 16.13 -20.82
C LYS A 147 7.03 15.63 -19.64
N TYR A 148 7.68 15.37 -18.50
CA TYR A 148 6.97 14.90 -17.32
C TYR A 148 5.94 15.92 -16.84
N HIS A 149 4.70 15.46 -16.79
CA HIS A 149 3.56 16.09 -16.13
C HIS A 149 2.78 15.00 -15.37
N ARG A 150 2.04 15.39 -14.32
CA ARG A 150 1.23 14.44 -13.54
C ARG A 150 0.06 13.86 -14.34
N GLU A 151 -0.35 14.56 -15.37
CA GLU A 151 -1.40 14.15 -16.31
C GLU A 151 -0.85 14.20 -17.74
N ILE A 152 -0.96 13.10 -18.46
CA ILE A 152 -0.53 12.96 -19.86
C ILE A 152 -1.72 12.50 -20.68
N SER A 153 -1.98 13.21 -21.80
CA SER A 153 -3.02 12.79 -22.74
C SER A 153 -2.58 11.54 -23.52
N LEU A 154 -3.48 10.58 -23.63
CA LEU A 154 -3.33 9.37 -24.43
C LEU A 154 -4.14 9.41 -25.74
N GLU A 155 -4.77 10.51 -26.08
CA GLU A 155 -5.69 10.60 -27.22
C GLU A 155 -5.08 10.14 -28.53
N LEU A 156 -3.83 10.50 -28.77
CA LEU A 156 -3.11 10.18 -30.00
C LEU A 156 -2.56 8.74 -30.04
N LEU A 157 -2.63 7.99 -28.94
CA LEU A 157 -2.14 6.62 -28.91
C LEU A 157 -3.20 5.67 -29.48
N PRO A 158 -2.85 4.72 -30.36
CA PRO A 158 -3.74 3.62 -30.76
C PRO A 158 -4.20 2.77 -29.57
N LYS A 159 -5.28 2.00 -29.73
CA LYS A 159 -5.65 0.98 -28.74
C LYS A 159 -4.55 -0.09 -28.66
N GLY A 160 -4.16 -0.45 -27.44
CA GLY A 160 -3.12 -1.45 -27.24
C GLY A 160 -2.49 -1.43 -25.86
N PHE A 161 -1.55 -2.33 -25.64
CA PHE A 161 -0.77 -2.44 -24.42
C PHE A 161 0.51 -1.62 -24.53
N TYR A 162 0.81 -0.84 -23.48
CA TYR A 162 1.99 0.05 -23.44
C TYR A 162 2.73 -0.06 -22.12
N TRP A 163 4.05 -0.01 -22.23
CA TRP A 163 4.97 0.19 -21.12
C TRP A 163 5.23 1.68 -20.93
N VAL A 164 5.25 2.13 -19.69
CA VAL A 164 5.51 3.54 -19.33
C VAL A 164 6.80 3.61 -18.52
N TYR A 165 7.75 4.41 -19.00
CA TYR A 165 9.04 4.63 -18.36
C TYR A 165 9.20 6.08 -17.96
N ALA A 166 9.84 6.33 -16.82
CA ALA A 166 10.39 7.64 -16.46
C ALA A 166 11.82 7.74 -16.98
N LEU A 167 12.15 8.82 -17.68
CA LEU A 167 13.50 9.20 -18.01
C LEU A 167 13.96 10.24 -16.99
N LYS A 168 14.94 9.88 -16.18
CA LYS A 168 15.50 10.76 -15.17
C LYS A 168 16.49 11.77 -15.77
N THR A 169 16.76 12.83 -15.02
CA THR A 169 17.75 13.88 -15.40
C THR A 169 19.17 13.33 -15.59
N ASN A 170 19.50 12.18 -15.00
CA ASN A 170 20.78 11.50 -15.17
C ASN A 170 20.82 10.54 -16.38
N GLY A 171 19.76 10.50 -17.20
CA GLY A 171 19.64 9.61 -18.36
C GLY A 171 19.15 8.18 -18.03
N GLU A 172 18.93 7.84 -16.77
CA GLU A 172 18.42 6.53 -16.36
C GLU A 172 16.95 6.36 -16.79
N ARG A 173 16.63 5.22 -17.39
CA ARG A 173 15.25 4.81 -17.68
C ARG A 173 14.75 3.89 -16.58
N LYS A 174 13.64 4.26 -15.97
CA LYS A 174 12.96 3.42 -14.95
C LYS A 174 11.56 3.08 -15.41
N LEU A 175 11.25 1.78 -15.45
CA LEU A 175 9.86 1.33 -15.68
C LEU A 175 8.99 1.78 -14.50
N ILE A 176 7.90 2.48 -14.80
CA ILE A 176 6.95 2.96 -13.80
C ILE A 176 5.60 2.24 -13.86
N GLY A 177 5.33 1.52 -14.95
CA GLY A 177 4.16 0.66 -15.05
C GLY A 177 3.75 0.35 -16.47
N SER A 178 2.55 -0.18 -16.62
CA SER A 178 1.94 -0.51 -17.91
C SER A 178 0.49 -0.06 -17.96
N ILE A 179 0.01 0.22 -19.15
CA ILE A 179 -1.38 0.61 -19.41
C ILE A 179 -1.95 -0.15 -20.58
N MET A 180 -3.28 -0.31 -20.57
CA MET A 180 -4.07 -0.76 -21.70
C MET A 180 -4.93 0.41 -22.17
N LYS A 181 -4.85 0.82 -23.42
CA LYS A 181 -5.71 1.81 -24.02
C LYS A 181 -6.78 1.20 -24.90
#